data_cc3488288c0b2f350fc80c7495604918
#
_entry.id   cc3488288c0b2f350fc80c7495604918
#
_cell.length_a   1.000
_cell.length_b   1.000
_cell.length_c   1.000
_cell.angle_alpha   90.00
_cell.angle_beta   90.00
_cell.angle_gamma   90.00
#
_symmetry.space_group_name_H-M   'P 1'
#
loop_
_entity.id
_entity.type
_entity.pdbx_description
1 polymer ?
#
loop_
_entity_poly.entity_id
_entity_poly.type
_entity_poly.pdbx_seq_one_letter_code
_entity_poly.pdbx_strand_id
1 'polypeptide(L)'
;MRFSPTFPALRAAFLTVALFGAAAAPCRAEGLEGRFDVRSADLELAGGVYHLNARLDLPISEAVRRGLSEGVPLTLEVDLDVERVRQLLPNSRVAELTQRYDLQYNAVSARYILRNENSGQQQSLPTIDAALEQLSEVRSLPVLDKALLHPDRRYEASVRAKIDYGHVPFTLRMLMFWVNEWHRESDWYTWTLQL
;
A
#
# COMPACT_ATOMS: atom_id res chain seq x y z
N MET A 1 -25.14 83.70 -43.34
CA MET A 1 -23.75 83.56 -43.69
C MET A 1 -22.91 83.69 -42.43
N ARG A 2 -22.63 82.61 -41.70
CA ARG A 2 -21.61 82.58 -40.67
C ARG A 2 -21.33 81.10 -40.38
N PHE A 3 -20.19 80.64 -40.80
CA PHE A 3 -19.64 79.35 -40.47
C PHE A 3 -18.99 79.44 -39.08
N SER A 4 -19.28 78.46 -38.21
CA SER A 4 -18.49 78.20 -37.02
C SER A 4 -18.04 76.73 -37.01
N PRO A 5 -16.76 76.42 -36.91
CA PRO A 5 -16.32 75.10 -36.83
C PRO A 5 -16.21 74.68 -35.34
N THR A 6 -16.90 73.63 -34.98
CA THR A 6 -16.81 73.01 -33.67
C THR A 6 -15.77 71.87 -33.71
N PHE A 7 -14.73 72.02 -32.95
CA PHE A 7 -13.72 70.93 -32.72
C PHE A 7 -14.26 69.91 -31.76
N PRO A 8 -14.20 68.61 -32.04
CA PRO A 8 -14.45 67.59 -31.01
C PRO A 8 -13.16 67.22 -30.27
N ALA A 9 -13.25 67.25 -28.95
CA ALA A 9 -12.23 66.91 -28.02
C ALA A 9 -11.84 65.43 -28.12
N LEU A 10 -10.54 65.21 -28.20
CA LEU A 10 -9.87 63.90 -28.19
C LEU A 10 -9.94 63.33 -26.76
N ARG A 11 -10.81 62.35 -26.52
CA ARG A 11 -10.83 61.56 -25.28
C ARG A 11 -9.80 60.46 -25.37
N ALA A 12 -8.72 60.61 -24.62
CA ALA A 12 -7.73 59.58 -24.38
C ALA A 12 -8.35 58.43 -23.55
N ALA A 13 -8.56 57.28 -24.18
CA ALA A 13 -8.97 56.07 -23.50
C ALA A 13 -7.73 55.43 -22.86
N PHE A 14 -7.65 55.53 -21.53
CA PHE A 14 -6.69 54.76 -20.74
C PHE A 14 -7.09 53.28 -20.73
N LEU A 15 -6.33 52.45 -21.44
CA LEU A 15 -6.46 51.00 -21.45
C LEU A 15 -5.78 50.46 -20.20
N THR A 16 -6.54 50.24 -19.16
CA THR A 16 -6.05 49.51 -17.93
C THR A 16 -5.94 48.03 -18.27
N VAL A 17 -4.71 47.58 -18.51
CA VAL A 17 -4.39 46.15 -18.58
C VAL A 17 -4.46 45.56 -17.19
N ALA A 18 -5.57 44.88 -16.86
CA ALA A 18 -5.70 44.09 -15.66
C ALA A 18 -4.83 42.82 -15.81
N LEU A 19 -3.66 42.81 -15.16
CA LEU A 19 -2.79 41.66 -15.05
C LEU A 19 -3.50 40.63 -14.14
N PHE A 20 -4.19 39.66 -14.75
CA PHE A 20 -4.74 38.53 -14.05
C PHE A 20 -3.56 37.65 -13.59
N GLY A 21 -3.10 37.88 -12.36
CA GLY A 21 -2.19 37.01 -11.69
C GLY A 21 -2.89 35.68 -11.45
N ALA A 22 -2.59 34.69 -12.29
CA ALA A 22 -2.94 33.29 -12.02
C ALA A 22 -2.22 32.89 -10.72
N ALA A 23 -2.94 32.91 -9.61
CA ALA A 23 -2.51 32.28 -8.37
C ALA A 23 -2.41 30.79 -8.66
N ALA A 24 -1.20 30.32 -8.94
CA ALA A 24 -0.89 28.89 -8.91
C ALA A 24 -1.19 28.40 -7.50
N ALA A 25 -2.36 27.80 -7.31
CA ALA A 25 -2.65 27.06 -6.10
C ALA A 25 -1.54 26.02 -5.97
N PRO A 26 -0.83 25.93 -4.81
CA PRO A 26 0.10 24.86 -4.59
C PRO A 26 -0.75 23.58 -4.71
N CYS A 27 -0.42 22.76 -5.71
CA CYS A 27 -0.88 21.38 -5.77
C CYS A 27 -0.28 20.73 -4.51
N ARG A 28 -1.07 20.75 -3.42
CA ARG A 28 -0.76 19.91 -2.28
C ARG A 28 -0.85 18.52 -2.83
N ALA A 29 0.31 17.88 -3.00
CA ALA A 29 0.36 16.44 -3.02
C ALA A 29 -0.37 16.02 -1.75
N GLU A 30 -1.60 15.50 -1.88
CA GLU A 30 -2.28 14.81 -0.79
C GLU A 30 -1.29 13.75 -0.37
N GLY A 31 -0.69 13.97 0.79
CA GLY A 31 0.34 13.12 1.31
C GLY A 31 -0.23 11.71 1.38
N LEU A 32 0.56 10.74 0.99
CA LEU A 32 0.30 9.31 1.13
C LEU A 32 0.08 8.88 2.60
N GLU A 33 -0.03 9.85 3.51
CA GLU A 33 -0.37 9.64 4.91
C GLU A 33 -1.75 9.01 5.01
N GLY A 34 -1.75 7.71 5.33
CA GLY A 34 -2.96 6.90 5.50
C GLY A 34 -3.34 6.03 4.31
N ARG A 35 -2.52 5.95 3.26
CA ARG A 35 -2.70 4.96 2.20
C ARG A 35 -2.06 3.64 2.61
N PHE A 36 -2.82 2.57 2.50
CA PHE A 36 -2.32 1.21 2.64
C PHE A 36 -1.47 0.87 1.41
N ASP A 37 -0.15 0.65 1.60
CA ASP A 37 0.77 0.51 0.47
C ASP A 37 2.03 -0.30 0.83
N VAL A 38 2.75 -0.77 -0.20
CA VAL A 38 4.09 -1.34 -0.09
C VAL A 38 5.11 -0.23 -0.32
N ARG A 39 5.81 0.19 0.73
CA ARG A 39 6.83 1.28 0.63
C ARG A 39 8.08 0.86 -0.11
N SER A 40 8.54 -0.36 0.14
CA SER A 40 9.71 -0.93 -0.50
C SER A 40 9.67 -2.44 -0.43
N ALA A 41 10.21 -3.09 -1.45
CA ALA A 41 10.45 -4.52 -1.45
C ALA A 41 11.68 -4.85 -2.28
N ASP A 42 12.44 -5.85 -1.84
CA ASP A 42 13.59 -6.39 -2.54
C ASP A 42 13.72 -7.90 -2.31
N LEU A 43 14.46 -8.55 -3.19
CA LEU A 43 14.83 -9.95 -3.06
C LEU A 43 16.35 -10.05 -2.90
N GLU A 44 16.77 -10.53 -1.74
CA GLU A 44 18.18 -10.76 -1.40
C GLU A 44 18.54 -12.23 -1.58
N LEU A 45 19.66 -12.50 -2.27
CA LEU A 45 20.14 -13.86 -2.45
C LEU A 45 21.03 -14.27 -1.27
N ALA A 46 20.60 -15.26 -0.50
CA ALA A 46 21.37 -15.84 0.60
C ALA A 46 21.29 -17.36 0.54
N GLY A 47 22.44 -18.04 0.59
CA GLY A 47 22.49 -19.51 0.60
C GLY A 47 21.87 -20.20 -0.62
N GLY A 48 21.76 -19.52 -1.77
CA GLY A 48 21.14 -20.06 -2.99
C GLY A 48 19.62 -19.87 -3.05
N VAL A 49 19.02 -19.23 -2.06
CA VAL A 49 17.59 -18.90 -1.99
C VAL A 49 17.42 -17.40 -1.98
N TYR A 50 16.46 -16.89 -2.74
CA TYR A 50 16.02 -15.51 -2.67
C TYR A 50 15.09 -15.31 -1.49
N HIS A 51 15.38 -14.31 -0.67
CA HIS A 51 14.60 -13.92 0.49
C HIS A 51 13.94 -12.57 0.25
N LEU A 52 12.65 -12.48 0.51
CA LEU A 52 11.91 -11.23 0.44
C LEU A 52 12.15 -10.41 1.70
N ASN A 53 12.54 -9.15 1.50
CA ASN A 53 12.42 -8.09 2.48
C ASN A 53 11.38 -7.10 1.96
N ALA A 54 10.41 -6.72 2.78
CA ALA A 54 9.43 -5.72 2.40
C ALA A 54 9.06 -4.83 3.59
N ARG A 55 8.78 -3.57 3.31
CA ARG A 55 8.24 -2.62 4.27
C ARG A 55 6.87 -2.15 3.79
N LEU A 56 5.88 -2.32 4.65
CA LEU A 56 4.50 -2.02 4.39
C LEU A 56 4.07 -0.78 5.18
N ASP A 57 3.19 0.02 4.61
CA ASP A 57 2.49 1.08 5.31
C ASP A 57 1.08 0.58 5.63
N LEU A 58 0.81 0.37 6.92
CA LEU A 58 -0.42 -0.26 7.40
C LEU A 58 -1.22 0.73 8.28
N PRO A 59 -1.73 1.83 7.72
CA PRO A 59 -2.58 2.74 8.47
C PRO A 59 -3.90 2.05 8.76
N ILE A 60 -4.20 1.81 10.02
CA ILE A 60 -5.47 1.31 10.48
C ILE A 60 -6.28 2.42 11.16
N SER A 61 -7.58 2.45 10.89
CA SER A 61 -8.49 3.42 11.49
C SER A 61 -8.76 3.12 12.97
N GLU A 62 -9.30 4.10 13.68
CA GLU A 62 -9.75 3.92 15.05
C GLU A 62 -10.86 2.86 15.17
N ALA A 63 -11.67 2.68 14.14
CA ALA A 63 -12.68 1.63 14.11
C ALA A 63 -12.04 0.24 14.10
N VAL A 64 -11.00 0.03 13.30
CA VAL A 64 -10.23 -1.22 13.24
C VAL A 64 -9.48 -1.45 14.56
N ARG A 65 -8.86 -0.41 15.14
CA ARG A 65 -8.19 -0.49 16.45
C ARG A 65 -9.15 -0.93 17.55
N ARG A 66 -10.35 -0.35 17.59
CA ARG A 66 -11.39 -0.69 18.55
C ARG A 66 -11.85 -2.14 18.36
N GLY A 67 -12.17 -2.55 17.14
CA GLY A 67 -12.57 -3.92 16.86
C GLY A 67 -11.52 -4.95 17.26
N LEU A 68 -10.22 -4.68 16.99
CA LEU A 68 -9.12 -5.53 17.47
C LEU A 68 -9.12 -5.64 19.00
N SER A 69 -9.31 -4.52 19.73
CA SER A 69 -9.36 -4.53 21.19
C SER A 69 -10.58 -5.27 21.75
N GLU A 70 -11.65 -5.36 20.97
CA GLU A 70 -12.87 -6.13 21.27
C GLU A 70 -12.77 -7.60 20.85
N GLY A 71 -11.61 -8.01 20.29
CA GLY A 71 -11.32 -9.40 19.93
C GLY A 71 -11.66 -9.78 18.50
N VAL A 72 -11.95 -8.81 17.63
CA VAL A 72 -12.10 -9.07 16.19
C VAL A 72 -10.71 -9.34 15.60
N PRO A 73 -10.47 -10.50 14.98
CA PRO A 73 -9.16 -10.79 14.37
C PRO A 73 -8.95 -9.96 13.10
N LEU A 74 -7.68 -9.66 12.81
CA LEU A 74 -7.24 -9.03 11.57
C LEU A 74 -6.25 -9.95 10.88
N THR A 75 -6.51 -10.28 9.61
CA THR A 75 -5.59 -11.05 8.78
C THR A 75 -4.88 -10.12 7.82
N LEU A 76 -3.55 -10.14 7.79
CA LEU A 76 -2.71 -9.55 6.77
C LEU A 76 -2.23 -10.65 5.82
N GLU A 77 -2.48 -10.48 4.54
CA GLU A 77 -1.90 -11.29 3.47
C GLU A 77 -0.84 -10.47 2.73
N VAL A 78 0.30 -11.09 2.47
CA VAL A 78 1.34 -10.55 1.60
C VAL A 78 1.52 -11.51 0.44
N ASP A 79 1.12 -11.07 -0.75
CA ASP A 79 1.27 -11.82 -1.99
C ASP A 79 2.58 -11.42 -2.66
N LEU A 80 3.35 -12.40 -3.10
CA LEU A 80 4.52 -12.23 -3.96
C LEU A 80 4.33 -13.04 -5.24
N ASP A 81 4.52 -12.40 -6.38
CA ASP A 81 4.62 -13.03 -7.69
C ASP A 81 6.00 -12.77 -8.29
N VAL A 82 6.62 -13.80 -8.86
CA VAL A 82 7.83 -13.68 -9.68
C VAL A 82 7.55 -14.20 -11.07
N GLU A 83 7.69 -13.33 -12.06
CA GLU A 83 7.36 -13.63 -13.45
C GLU A 83 8.57 -13.45 -14.37
N ARG A 84 8.70 -14.35 -15.34
CA ARG A 84 9.63 -14.15 -16.46
C ARG A 84 9.00 -13.25 -17.50
N VAL A 85 9.67 -12.14 -17.81
CA VAL A 85 9.26 -11.18 -18.84
C VAL A 85 9.47 -11.77 -20.23
N ARG A 86 8.47 -11.68 -21.08
CA ARG A 86 8.49 -12.14 -22.48
C ARG A 86 8.11 -10.99 -23.41
N GLN A 87 8.81 -10.81 -24.53
CA GLN A 87 8.58 -9.69 -25.43
C GLN A 87 7.29 -9.81 -26.28
N LEU A 88 6.89 -11.01 -26.65
CA LEU A 88 5.77 -11.25 -27.60
C LEU A 88 4.67 -12.15 -27.02
N LEU A 89 4.81 -12.61 -25.80
CA LEU A 89 3.89 -13.53 -25.14
C LEU A 89 3.57 -12.98 -23.73
N PRO A 90 2.45 -13.37 -23.15
CA PRO A 90 2.18 -13.09 -21.74
C PRO A 90 3.33 -13.58 -20.86
N ASN A 91 3.64 -12.83 -19.80
CA ASN A 91 4.64 -13.22 -18.82
C ASN A 91 4.36 -14.62 -18.28
N SER A 92 5.40 -15.29 -17.85
CA SER A 92 5.29 -16.65 -17.31
C SER A 92 5.65 -16.64 -15.84
N ARG A 93 4.70 -16.97 -14.98
CA ARG A 93 4.90 -17.09 -13.54
C ARG A 93 5.94 -18.17 -13.24
N VAL A 94 6.90 -17.84 -12.39
CA VAL A 94 8.00 -18.72 -11.95
C VAL A 94 7.80 -19.11 -10.49
N ALA A 95 7.36 -18.17 -9.67
CA ALA A 95 7.03 -18.41 -8.28
C ALA A 95 5.82 -17.55 -7.87
N GLU A 96 5.05 -18.09 -6.94
CA GLU A 96 3.94 -17.42 -6.27
C GLU A 96 3.97 -17.82 -4.79
N LEU A 97 3.85 -16.84 -3.92
CA LEU A 97 3.79 -17.06 -2.48
C LEU A 97 2.76 -16.13 -1.86
N THR A 98 1.90 -16.69 -1.01
CA THR A 98 1.03 -15.92 -0.13
C THR A 98 1.43 -16.19 1.32
N GLN A 99 1.86 -15.16 2.01
CA GLN A 99 2.19 -15.19 3.42
C GLN A 99 1.04 -14.59 4.22
N ARG A 100 0.53 -15.32 5.23
CA ARG A 100 -0.59 -14.89 6.06
C ARG A 100 -0.19 -14.70 7.51
N TYR A 101 -0.69 -13.61 8.09
CA TYR A 101 -0.51 -13.27 9.49
C TYR A 101 -1.86 -12.95 10.11
N ASP A 102 -2.18 -13.62 11.23
CA ASP A 102 -3.36 -13.31 12.02
C ASP A 102 -2.97 -12.55 13.28
N LEU A 103 -3.64 -11.41 13.50
CA LEU A 103 -3.50 -10.60 14.69
C LEU A 103 -4.80 -10.63 15.49
N GLN A 104 -4.73 -11.04 16.75
CA GLN A 104 -5.87 -11.12 17.65
C GLN A 104 -5.52 -10.60 19.04
N TYR A 105 -6.46 -9.91 19.69
CA TYR A 105 -6.34 -9.54 21.08
C TYR A 105 -6.79 -10.69 22.00
N ASN A 106 -5.96 -11.02 22.98
CA ASN A 106 -6.27 -12.00 24.00
C ASN A 106 -6.62 -11.27 25.31
N ALA A 107 -7.92 -11.24 25.66
CA ALA A 107 -8.42 -10.52 26.83
C ALA A 107 -7.92 -11.10 28.16
N VAL A 108 -7.59 -12.40 28.22
CA VAL A 108 -7.10 -13.04 29.47
C VAL A 108 -5.69 -12.56 29.80
N SER A 109 -4.81 -12.47 28.80
CA SER A 109 -3.44 -12.00 28.98
C SER A 109 -3.27 -10.50 28.77
N ALA A 110 -4.33 -9.80 28.30
CA ALA A 110 -4.32 -8.41 27.86
C ALA A 110 -3.19 -8.13 26.85
N ARG A 111 -2.97 -9.04 25.91
CA ARG A 111 -1.89 -8.95 24.90
C ARG A 111 -2.42 -9.23 23.50
N TYR A 112 -1.72 -8.69 22.52
CA TYR A 112 -1.95 -8.99 21.11
C TYR A 112 -1.13 -10.20 20.71
N ILE A 113 -1.79 -11.17 20.09
CA ILE A 113 -1.17 -12.41 19.59
C ILE A 113 -1.07 -12.30 18.08
N LEU A 114 0.16 -12.25 17.58
CA LEU A 114 0.47 -12.29 16.17
C LEU A 114 0.89 -13.71 15.80
N ARG A 115 0.18 -14.32 14.86
CA ARG A 115 0.44 -15.66 14.38
C ARG A 115 0.77 -15.64 12.89
N ASN A 116 1.86 -16.28 12.53
CA ASN A 116 2.19 -16.58 11.15
C ASN A 116 1.50 -17.88 10.75
N GLU A 117 0.52 -17.83 9.87
CA GLU A 117 -0.31 -18.99 9.48
C GLU A 117 0.49 -20.03 8.67
N ASN A 118 1.51 -19.59 7.92
CA ASN A 118 2.32 -20.47 7.08
C ASN A 118 3.33 -21.29 7.90
N SER A 119 3.95 -20.69 8.92
CA SER A 119 4.96 -21.34 9.77
C SER A 119 4.43 -21.84 11.11
N GLY A 120 3.25 -21.38 11.52
CA GLY A 120 2.68 -21.62 12.85
C GLY A 120 3.37 -20.86 13.98
N GLN A 121 4.37 -20.01 13.69
CA GLN A 121 5.03 -19.19 14.70
C GLN A 121 4.07 -18.18 15.29
N GLN A 122 4.19 -17.98 16.61
CA GLN A 122 3.33 -17.08 17.36
C GLN A 122 4.16 -16.17 18.24
N GLN A 123 3.78 -14.89 18.28
CA GLN A 123 4.39 -13.87 19.11
C GLN A 123 3.34 -13.18 19.97
N SER A 124 3.71 -12.82 21.20
CA SER A 124 2.83 -12.11 22.12
C SER A 124 3.36 -10.70 22.33
N LEU A 125 2.59 -9.70 21.93
CA LEU A 125 2.96 -8.28 21.87
C LEU A 125 2.16 -7.46 22.87
N PRO A 126 2.75 -6.46 23.55
CA PRO A 126 2.10 -5.74 24.63
C PRO A 126 1.05 -4.73 24.13
N THR A 127 1.24 -4.17 22.94
CA THR A 127 0.40 -3.11 22.38
C THR A 127 0.06 -3.40 20.92
N ILE A 128 -1.01 -2.78 20.45
CA ILE A 128 -1.41 -2.84 19.04
C ILE A 128 -0.34 -2.21 18.14
N ASP A 129 0.30 -1.12 18.58
CA ASP A 129 1.30 -0.44 17.77
C ASP A 129 2.54 -1.32 17.59
N ALA A 130 2.98 -2.04 18.64
CA ALA A 130 4.05 -3.03 18.52
C ALA A 130 3.69 -4.17 17.57
N ALA A 131 2.41 -4.58 17.53
CA ALA A 131 1.94 -5.61 16.61
C ALA A 131 1.91 -5.11 15.16
N LEU A 132 1.48 -3.89 14.94
CA LEU A 132 1.47 -3.26 13.61
C LEU A 132 2.88 -3.00 13.09
N GLU A 133 3.80 -2.57 13.95
CA GLU A 133 5.21 -2.41 13.60
C GLU A 133 5.81 -3.75 13.15
N GLN A 134 5.53 -4.82 13.88
CA GLN A 134 6.00 -6.17 13.49
C GLN A 134 5.37 -6.64 12.17
N LEU A 135 4.09 -6.34 11.93
CA LEU A 135 3.40 -6.65 10.67
C LEU A 135 3.88 -5.80 9.49
N SER A 136 4.35 -4.57 9.75
CA SER A 136 4.82 -3.67 8.69
C SER A 136 6.15 -4.09 8.08
N GLU A 137 6.85 -5.07 8.65
CA GLU A 137 8.14 -5.52 8.17
C GLU A 137 8.15 -7.03 7.89
N VAL A 138 8.32 -7.37 6.62
CA VAL A 138 8.67 -8.73 6.19
C VAL A 138 10.18 -8.81 6.08
N ARG A 139 10.80 -9.70 6.83
CA ARG A 139 12.27 -9.85 6.87
C ARG A 139 12.67 -11.28 6.51
N SER A 140 13.60 -11.39 5.58
CA SER A 140 14.27 -12.65 5.20
C SER A 140 13.29 -13.80 4.96
N LEU A 141 12.15 -13.53 4.32
CA LEU A 141 11.18 -14.57 3.98
C LEU A 141 11.70 -15.37 2.78
N PRO A 142 12.02 -16.67 2.91
CA PRO A 142 12.49 -17.47 1.79
C PRO A 142 11.37 -17.68 0.77
N VAL A 143 11.62 -17.37 -0.51
CA VAL A 143 10.56 -17.33 -1.53
C VAL A 143 10.88 -18.12 -2.80
N LEU A 144 12.16 -18.21 -3.19
CA LEU A 144 12.53 -18.74 -4.49
C LEU A 144 13.94 -19.30 -4.52
N ASP A 145 14.12 -20.54 -4.99
CA ASP A 145 15.45 -21.10 -5.25
C ASP A 145 16.07 -20.44 -6.49
N LYS A 146 17.34 -20.04 -6.39
CA LYS A 146 18.10 -19.47 -7.50
C LYS A 146 18.13 -20.39 -8.73
N ALA A 147 18.12 -21.70 -8.55
CA ALA A 147 18.15 -22.68 -9.63
C ALA A 147 16.94 -22.58 -10.59
N LEU A 148 15.84 -21.97 -10.15
CA LEU A 148 14.66 -21.74 -10.97
C LEU A 148 14.81 -20.54 -11.92
N LEU A 149 15.83 -19.73 -11.73
CA LEU A 149 16.11 -18.54 -12.55
C LEU A 149 17.29 -18.79 -13.50
N HIS A 150 17.15 -18.31 -14.73
CA HIS A 150 18.20 -18.40 -15.76
C HIS A 150 18.83 -17.03 -15.97
N PRO A 151 20.17 -16.90 -15.96
CA PRO A 151 20.87 -15.61 -16.02
C PRO A 151 20.62 -14.80 -17.31
N ASP A 152 20.25 -15.48 -18.40
CA ASP A 152 19.96 -14.90 -19.71
C ASP A 152 18.51 -14.40 -19.87
N ARG A 153 17.70 -14.46 -18.81
CA ARG A 153 16.29 -14.07 -18.81
C ARG A 153 16.06 -12.88 -17.90
N ARG A 154 15.01 -12.11 -18.19
CA ARG A 154 14.53 -11.04 -17.34
C ARG A 154 13.38 -11.51 -16.50
N TYR A 155 13.38 -11.08 -15.24
CA TYR A 155 12.33 -11.39 -14.27
C TYR A 155 11.85 -10.10 -13.62
N GLU A 156 10.58 -10.07 -13.30
CA GLU A 156 9.94 -9.06 -12.50
C GLU A 156 9.38 -9.73 -11.25
N ALA A 157 9.59 -9.10 -10.12
CA ALA A 157 8.97 -9.48 -8.86
C ALA A 157 7.95 -8.42 -8.49
N SER A 158 6.82 -8.84 -7.97
CA SER A 158 5.71 -7.98 -7.57
C SER A 158 5.20 -8.39 -6.21
N VAL A 159 5.02 -7.43 -5.30
CA VAL A 159 4.47 -7.63 -3.97
C VAL A 159 3.25 -6.76 -3.78
N ARG A 160 2.23 -7.29 -3.12
CA ARG A 160 1.13 -6.50 -2.60
C ARG A 160 0.72 -7.01 -1.22
N ALA A 161 0.08 -6.15 -0.48
CA ALA A 161 -0.47 -6.47 0.83
C ALA A 161 -1.99 -6.32 0.82
N LYS A 162 -2.68 -7.16 1.59
CA LYS A 162 -4.13 -7.10 1.81
C LYS A 162 -4.43 -7.25 3.27
N ILE A 163 -5.38 -6.48 3.75
CA ILE A 163 -5.97 -6.66 5.08
C ILE A 163 -7.41 -7.13 4.95
N ASP A 164 -7.75 -8.13 5.72
CA ASP A 164 -9.12 -8.64 5.86
C ASP A 164 -9.42 -8.93 7.33
N TYR A 165 -10.69 -9.09 7.65
CA TYR A 165 -11.16 -9.45 9.00
C TYR A 165 -11.19 -10.98 9.21
N GLY A 166 -10.18 -11.70 8.79
CA GLY A 166 -9.96 -13.11 9.10
C GLY A 166 -11.23 -13.99 9.13
N HIS A 167 -11.19 -15.06 9.93
CA HIS A 167 -12.30 -16.00 10.11
C HIS A 167 -13.35 -15.50 11.11
N VAL A 168 -14.00 -14.37 10.80
CA VAL A 168 -15.09 -13.85 11.64
C VAL A 168 -16.36 -14.65 11.38
N PRO A 169 -17.07 -15.14 12.42
CA PRO A 169 -18.37 -15.78 12.28
C PRO A 169 -19.35 -14.90 11.49
N PHE A 170 -20.19 -15.53 10.65
CA PHE A 170 -21.13 -14.84 9.77
C PHE A 170 -22.01 -13.80 10.49
N THR A 171 -22.42 -14.08 11.72
CA THR A 171 -23.22 -13.18 12.55
C THR A 171 -22.51 -11.88 12.90
N LEU A 172 -21.22 -11.93 13.20
CA LEU A 172 -20.40 -10.74 13.45
C LEU A 172 -20.07 -10.01 12.15
N ARG A 173 -19.89 -10.75 11.04
CA ARG A 173 -19.65 -10.16 9.71
C ARG A 173 -20.81 -9.27 9.28
N MET A 174 -22.06 -9.64 9.57
CA MET A 174 -23.23 -8.80 9.28
C MET A 174 -23.21 -7.47 10.05
N LEU A 175 -22.71 -7.46 11.29
CA LEU A 175 -22.58 -6.23 12.08
C LEU A 175 -21.43 -5.34 11.58
N MET A 176 -20.44 -5.94 10.95
CA MET A 176 -19.24 -5.24 10.43
C MET A 176 -19.38 -4.80 8.98
N PHE A 177 -20.47 -5.15 8.31
CA PHE A 177 -20.72 -4.84 6.90
C PHE A 177 -20.67 -3.32 6.57
N TRP A 178 -20.79 -2.48 7.57
CA TRP A 178 -20.75 -1.02 7.46
C TRP A 178 -19.33 -0.44 7.46
N VAL A 179 -18.32 -1.24 7.76
CA VAL A 179 -16.93 -0.77 7.93
C VAL A 179 -16.07 -1.28 6.76
N ASN A 180 -16.12 -0.54 5.65
CA ASN A 180 -15.28 -0.79 4.45
C ASN A 180 -13.77 -0.77 4.75
N GLU A 181 -13.39 -0.34 5.96
CA GLU A 181 -11.99 -0.13 6.36
C GLU A 181 -11.26 -1.43 6.72
N TRP A 182 -12.01 -2.53 6.93
CA TRP A 182 -11.46 -3.85 7.24
C TRP A 182 -11.00 -4.65 6.01
N HIS A 183 -11.32 -4.17 4.82
CA HIS A 183 -10.87 -4.77 3.57
C HIS A 183 -10.10 -3.73 2.78
N ARG A 184 -8.78 -3.81 2.85
CA ARG A 184 -7.87 -2.91 2.15
C ARG A 184 -6.83 -3.72 1.40
N GLU A 185 -6.53 -3.28 0.20
CA GLU A 185 -5.54 -3.87 -0.68
C GLU A 185 -4.63 -2.76 -1.21
N SER A 186 -3.32 -3.01 -1.23
CA SER A 186 -2.36 -2.12 -1.86
C SER A 186 -2.34 -2.33 -3.38
N ASP A 187 -1.81 -1.36 -4.10
CA ASP A 187 -1.35 -1.59 -5.46
C ASP A 187 -0.18 -2.58 -5.45
N TRP A 188 0.11 -3.18 -6.62
CA TRP A 188 1.28 -4.01 -6.80
C TRP A 188 2.55 -3.15 -6.84
N TYR A 189 3.49 -3.41 -5.93
CA TYR A 189 4.84 -2.88 -6.00
C TYR A 189 5.70 -3.82 -6.85
N THR A 190 6.11 -3.38 -8.05
CA THR A 190 6.80 -4.21 -9.03
C THR A 190 8.20 -3.68 -9.29
N TRP A 191 9.19 -4.58 -9.36
CA TRP A 191 10.57 -4.25 -9.72
C TRP A 191 11.21 -5.33 -10.58
N THR A 192 12.25 -4.94 -11.33
CA THR A 192 13.05 -5.91 -12.08
C THR A 192 14.04 -6.61 -11.16
N LEU A 193 14.04 -7.94 -11.18
CA LEU A 193 14.98 -8.76 -10.40
C LEU A 193 16.35 -8.75 -11.07
N GLN A 194 17.38 -8.36 -10.30
CA GLN A 194 18.78 -8.46 -10.71
C GLN A 194 19.34 -9.82 -10.28
N LEU A 195 19.90 -10.59 -11.24
CA LEU A 195 20.43 -11.95 -11.02
C LEU A 195 21.93 -11.94 -10.82
#